data_6f5db0328e6ecd80236d2c0dab3ad611
#
_entry.id   6f5db0328e6ecd80236d2c0dab3ad611
#
_cell.length_a   1.000
_cell.length_b   1.000
_cell.length_c   1.000
_cell.angle_alpha   90.00
_cell.angle_beta   90.00
_cell.angle_gamma   90.00
#
_symmetry.space_group_name_H-M   'P 1'
#
loop_
_entity.id
_entity.type
_entity.pdbx_description
1 polymer ?
#
loop_
_entity_poly.entity_id
_entity_poly.type
_entity_poly.pdbx_seq_one_letter_code
_entity_poly.pdbx_strand_id
1 'polypeptide(L)'
;MTTTVALRVARYAEAIYAVVAIILAFGLPLPPRGPGIVLFAHWLGTALLSAAICLRLGRPNRQTWYVAALLAGYVLFNAAVAVLRLVGPASTTLGTPTMAALGVGGLLWLTQLVVAACLYQARELRTMPSAPLRRR
;
A
#
# COMPACT_ATOMS: atom_id res chain seq x y z
N MET A 1 -20.57 -2.27 9.14
CA MET A 1 -19.62 -1.17 9.51
C MET A 1 -20.05 0.07 8.75
N THR A 2 -20.17 1.25 9.39
CA THR A 2 -20.57 2.48 8.67
C THR A 2 -19.42 2.96 7.77
N THR A 3 -19.74 3.63 6.66
CA THR A 3 -18.74 4.19 5.71
C THR A 3 -17.68 5.05 6.42
N THR A 4 -18.10 5.84 7.42
CA THR A 4 -17.19 6.68 8.20
C THR A 4 -16.18 5.86 9.01
N VAL A 5 -16.60 4.76 9.61
CA VAL A 5 -15.70 3.87 10.38
C VAL A 5 -14.74 3.17 9.42
N ALA A 6 -15.24 2.68 8.27
CA ALA A 6 -14.40 2.07 7.24
C ALA A 6 -13.28 3.00 6.78
N LEU A 7 -13.60 4.28 6.51
CA LEU A 7 -12.60 5.26 6.09
C LEU A 7 -11.59 5.61 7.18
N ARG A 8 -12.00 5.64 8.45
CA ARG A 8 -11.06 5.81 9.57
C ARG A 8 -10.09 4.64 9.66
N VAL A 9 -10.59 3.42 9.58
CA VAL A 9 -9.75 2.20 9.60
C VAL A 9 -8.80 2.20 8.42
N ALA A 10 -9.27 2.49 7.20
CA ALA A 10 -8.41 2.60 6.02
C ALA A 10 -7.32 3.67 6.22
N ARG A 11 -7.65 4.82 6.80
CA ARG A 11 -6.69 5.89 7.10
C ARG A 11 -5.58 5.44 8.03
N TYR A 12 -5.92 4.72 9.11
CA TYR A 12 -4.90 4.19 10.03
C TYR A 12 -4.05 3.10 9.37
N ALA A 13 -4.66 2.22 8.59
CA ALA A 13 -3.92 1.20 7.84
C ALA A 13 -2.92 1.82 6.85
N GLU A 14 -3.31 2.88 6.14
CA GLU A 14 -2.41 3.62 5.25
C GLU A 14 -1.29 4.34 6.02
N ALA A 15 -1.57 4.89 7.21
CA ALA A 15 -0.54 5.49 8.04
C ALA A 15 0.50 4.45 8.50
N ILE A 16 0.05 3.28 8.94
CA ILE A 16 0.94 2.16 9.33
C ILE A 16 1.77 1.73 8.13
N TYR A 17 1.15 1.53 6.96
CA TYR A 17 1.86 1.17 5.73
C TYR A 17 2.95 2.20 5.40
N ALA A 18 2.63 3.50 5.41
CA ALA A 18 3.57 4.56 5.10
C ALA A 18 4.79 4.55 6.03
N VAL A 19 4.57 4.40 7.34
CA VAL A 19 5.65 4.33 8.33
C VAL A 19 6.54 3.12 8.11
N VAL A 20 5.96 1.94 7.93
CA VAL A 20 6.73 0.69 7.71
C VAL A 20 7.50 0.75 6.39
N ALA A 21 6.89 1.27 5.33
CA ALA A 21 7.56 1.41 4.03
C ALA A 21 8.72 2.42 4.07
N ILE A 22 8.61 3.51 4.85
CA ILE A 22 9.73 4.43 5.11
C ILE A 22 10.86 3.72 5.87
N ILE A 23 10.53 2.98 6.92
CA ILE A 23 11.54 2.21 7.68
C ILE A 23 12.27 1.23 6.76
N LEU A 24 11.56 0.55 5.85
CA LEU A 24 12.16 -0.35 4.87
C LEU A 24 13.03 0.39 3.86
N ALA A 25 12.59 1.56 3.38
CA ALA A 25 13.35 2.34 2.42
C ALA A 25 14.72 2.76 2.96
N PHE A 26 14.78 3.16 4.24
CA PHE A 26 16.01 3.68 4.84
C PHE A 26 16.75 2.68 5.75
N GLY A 27 16.06 1.66 6.25
CA GLY A 27 16.62 0.68 7.18
C GLY A 27 17.27 -0.54 6.50
N LEU A 28 16.97 -0.80 5.23
CA LEU A 28 17.60 -1.90 4.50
C LEU A 28 18.96 -1.45 3.95
N PRO A 29 20.04 -2.26 4.14
CA PRO A 29 21.33 -2.03 3.51
C PRO A 29 21.21 -2.35 2.01
N LEU A 30 20.73 -1.38 1.23
CA LEU A 30 20.53 -1.54 -0.21
C LEU A 30 21.85 -1.27 -0.94
N PRO A 31 22.25 -2.12 -1.90
CA PRO A 31 23.41 -1.85 -2.72
C PRO A 31 23.20 -0.54 -3.50
N PRO A 32 24.24 0.33 -3.60
CA PRO A 32 24.10 1.68 -4.17
C PRO A 32 23.84 1.70 -5.67
N ARG A 33 23.78 0.54 -6.33
CA ARG A 33 23.60 0.41 -7.79
C ARG A 33 22.63 -0.71 -8.16
N GLY A 34 21.95 -0.54 -9.29
CA GLY A 34 21.09 -1.59 -9.85
C GLY A 34 19.78 -1.82 -9.09
N PRO A 35 19.44 -3.07 -8.76
CA PRO A 35 18.12 -3.40 -8.20
C PRO A 35 17.84 -2.74 -6.84
N GLY A 36 18.87 -2.32 -6.10
CA GLY A 36 18.72 -1.63 -4.82
C GLY A 36 18.05 -0.25 -4.97
N ILE A 37 18.42 0.52 -5.99
CA ILE A 37 17.81 1.83 -6.27
C ILE A 37 16.34 1.66 -6.60
N VAL A 38 16.00 0.66 -7.41
CA VAL A 38 14.60 0.39 -7.80
C VAL A 38 13.78 0.02 -6.57
N LEU A 39 14.33 -0.80 -5.68
CA LEU A 39 13.65 -1.21 -4.44
C LEU A 39 13.47 -0.02 -3.49
N PHE A 40 14.48 0.83 -3.34
CA PHE A 40 14.38 2.07 -2.57
C PHE A 40 13.31 2.99 -3.12
N ALA A 41 13.32 3.26 -4.43
CA ALA A 41 12.33 4.09 -5.10
C ALA A 41 10.91 3.51 -4.96
N HIS A 42 10.75 2.19 -5.02
CA HIS A 42 9.48 1.51 -4.79
C HIS A 42 8.95 1.77 -3.38
N TRP A 43 9.76 1.51 -2.34
CA TRP A 43 9.33 1.70 -0.95
C TRP A 43 9.05 3.17 -0.63
N LEU A 44 9.92 4.07 -1.07
CA LEU A 44 9.73 5.50 -0.86
C LEU A 44 8.50 6.03 -1.61
N GLY A 45 8.33 5.64 -2.87
CA GLY A 45 7.19 6.05 -3.70
C GLY A 45 5.86 5.57 -3.13
N THR A 46 5.77 4.29 -2.74
CA THR A 46 4.54 3.74 -2.13
C THR A 46 4.26 4.36 -0.75
N ALA A 47 5.30 4.64 0.05
CA ALA A 47 5.16 5.33 1.33
C ALA A 47 4.60 6.75 1.19
N LEU A 48 5.15 7.54 0.26
CA LEU A 48 4.68 8.90 -0.01
C LEU A 48 3.23 8.92 -0.52
N LEU A 49 2.91 7.98 -1.42
CA LEU A 49 1.55 7.85 -1.94
C LEU A 49 0.56 7.45 -0.84
N SER A 50 0.92 6.49 0.01
CA SER A 50 0.11 6.06 1.14
C SER A 50 -0.09 7.18 2.16
N ALA A 51 0.95 7.97 2.47
CA ALA A 51 0.84 9.14 3.32
C ALA A 51 -0.12 10.20 2.72
N ALA A 52 -0.04 10.45 1.43
CA ALA A 52 -0.94 11.37 0.73
C ALA A 52 -2.39 10.88 0.76
N ILE A 53 -2.62 9.57 0.59
CA ILE A 53 -3.95 8.94 0.70
C ILE A 53 -4.46 9.07 2.14
N CYS A 54 -3.64 8.79 3.14
CA CYS A 54 -3.99 8.92 4.55
C CYS A 54 -4.50 10.33 4.88
N LEU A 55 -3.83 11.38 4.38
CA LEU A 55 -4.24 12.76 4.57
C LEU A 55 -5.57 13.06 3.85
N ARG A 56 -5.76 12.55 2.65
CA ARG A 56 -6.95 12.79 1.83
C ARG A 56 -8.17 11.98 2.26
N LEU A 57 -8.00 10.84 2.92
CA LEU A 57 -9.10 10.05 3.49
C LEU A 57 -9.82 10.79 4.63
N GLY A 58 -9.24 11.86 5.18
CA GLY A 58 -9.95 12.77 6.09
C GLY A 58 -11.06 13.59 5.40
N ARG A 59 -10.98 13.79 4.09
CA ARG A 59 -11.99 14.43 3.23
C ARG A 59 -12.14 13.63 1.94
N PRO A 60 -12.76 12.44 2.01
CA PRO A 60 -12.76 11.50 0.93
C PRO A 60 -13.56 12.05 -0.27
N ASN A 61 -13.02 11.81 -1.45
CA ASN A 61 -13.68 12.07 -2.71
C ASN A 61 -13.46 10.88 -3.65
N ARG A 62 -14.11 10.92 -4.81
CA ARG A 62 -14.02 9.88 -5.82
C ARG A 62 -12.56 9.60 -6.24
N GLN A 63 -11.73 10.64 -6.43
CA GLN A 63 -10.34 10.49 -6.82
C GLN A 63 -9.51 9.78 -5.73
N THR A 64 -9.69 10.18 -4.47
CA THR A 64 -9.03 9.52 -3.32
C THR A 64 -9.38 8.05 -3.26
N TRP A 65 -10.64 7.68 -3.50
CA TRP A 65 -11.07 6.29 -3.54
C TRP A 65 -10.33 5.50 -4.63
N TYR A 66 -10.26 6.02 -5.87
CA TYR A 66 -9.56 5.33 -6.96
C TYR A 66 -8.06 5.20 -6.71
N VAL A 67 -7.40 6.27 -6.24
CA VAL A 67 -5.96 6.23 -5.96
C VAL A 67 -5.64 5.22 -4.86
N ALA A 68 -6.44 5.18 -3.78
CA ALA A 68 -6.28 4.20 -2.72
C ALA A 68 -6.54 2.76 -3.23
N ALA A 69 -7.56 2.55 -4.05
CA ALA A 69 -7.85 1.25 -4.64
C ALA A 69 -6.73 0.77 -5.58
N LEU A 70 -6.15 1.68 -6.38
CA LEU A 70 -5.01 1.37 -7.25
C LEU A 70 -3.76 1.01 -6.45
N LEU A 71 -3.45 1.75 -5.37
CA LEU A 71 -2.31 1.42 -4.51
C LEU A 71 -2.51 0.06 -3.84
N ALA A 72 -3.67 -0.19 -3.25
CA ALA A 72 -3.98 -1.48 -2.63
C ALA A 72 -3.88 -2.62 -3.64
N GLY A 73 -4.44 -2.46 -4.84
CA GLY A 73 -4.35 -3.45 -5.92
C GLY A 73 -2.90 -3.70 -6.36
N TYR A 74 -2.10 -2.64 -6.50
CA TYR A 74 -0.69 -2.75 -6.86
C TYR A 74 0.12 -3.52 -5.79
N VAL A 75 -0.05 -3.18 -4.51
CA VAL A 75 0.67 -3.86 -3.42
C VAL A 75 0.24 -5.32 -3.31
N LEU A 76 -1.06 -5.61 -3.39
CA LEU A 76 -1.58 -6.97 -3.34
C LEU A 76 -1.15 -7.82 -4.55
N PHE A 77 -1.07 -7.23 -5.75
CA PHE A 77 -0.53 -7.90 -6.92
C PHE A 77 0.95 -8.27 -6.72
N ASN A 78 1.78 -7.34 -6.23
CA ASN A 78 3.19 -7.62 -5.92
C ASN A 78 3.32 -8.68 -4.83
N ALA A 79 2.43 -8.70 -3.83
CA ALA A 79 2.35 -9.74 -2.82
C ALA A 79 2.10 -11.12 -3.44
N ALA A 80 1.10 -11.22 -4.32
CA ALA A 80 0.78 -12.47 -5.02
C ALA A 80 1.97 -12.97 -5.85
N VAL A 81 2.64 -12.07 -6.60
CA VAL A 81 3.85 -12.40 -7.36
C VAL A 81 4.97 -12.90 -6.44
N ALA A 82 5.17 -12.25 -5.27
CA ALA A 82 6.18 -12.69 -4.30
C ALA A 82 5.87 -14.10 -3.76
N VAL A 83 4.62 -14.39 -3.41
CA VAL A 83 4.19 -15.72 -2.96
C VAL A 83 4.41 -16.76 -4.05
N LEU A 84 4.03 -16.48 -5.30
CA LEU A 84 4.24 -17.39 -6.43
C LEU A 84 5.73 -17.70 -6.66
N ARG A 85 6.61 -16.71 -6.45
CA ARG A 85 8.07 -16.93 -6.53
C ARG A 85 8.61 -17.78 -5.39
N LEU A 86 8.03 -17.68 -4.19
CA LEU A 86 8.44 -18.50 -3.04
C LEU A 86 8.01 -19.97 -3.16
N VAL A 87 6.83 -20.20 -3.77
CA VAL A 87 6.26 -21.57 -3.90
C VAL A 87 6.66 -22.22 -5.23
N GLY A 88 7.07 -21.42 -6.23
CA GLY A 88 7.39 -21.90 -7.57
C GLY A 88 8.76 -22.60 -7.68
N PRO A 89 9.03 -23.27 -8.82
CA PRO A 89 10.28 -24.01 -9.05
C PRO A 89 11.54 -23.12 -9.04
N ALA A 90 11.41 -21.81 -9.16
CA ALA A 90 12.50 -20.86 -9.04
C ALA A 90 12.92 -20.55 -7.57
N SER A 91 12.23 -21.12 -6.58
CA SER A 91 12.52 -20.92 -5.15
C SER A 91 13.92 -21.38 -4.72
N THR A 92 14.55 -22.29 -5.49
CA THR A 92 15.90 -22.82 -5.21
C THR A 92 17.03 -21.82 -5.47
N THR A 93 16.80 -20.76 -6.23
CA THR A 93 17.80 -19.74 -6.59
C THR A 93 17.70 -18.46 -5.76
N LEU A 94 16.56 -18.24 -5.09
CA LEU A 94 16.37 -17.16 -4.15
C LEU A 94 16.68 -17.70 -2.75
N GLY A 95 17.71 -17.13 -2.10
CA GLY A 95 18.01 -17.47 -0.71
C GLY A 95 16.74 -17.41 0.13
N THR A 96 16.61 -18.31 1.12
CA THR A 96 15.46 -18.36 2.02
C THR A 96 15.23 -16.97 2.64
N PRO A 97 14.04 -16.37 2.45
CA PRO A 97 13.75 -15.09 3.08
C PRO A 97 13.82 -15.25 4.59
N THR A 98 14.43 -14.29 5.27
CA THR A 98 14.47 -14.32 6.74
C THR A 98 13.03 -14.22 7.28
N MET A 99 12.76 -14.85 8.43
CA MET A 99 11.46 -14.77 9.10
C MET A 99 11.03 -13.30 9.36
N ALA A 100 12.00 -12.42 9.60
CA ALA A 100 11.76 -10.98 9.73
C ALA A 100 11.22 -10.37 8.43
N ALA A 101 11.80 -10.70 7.27
CA ALA A 101 11.34 -10.21 5.98
C ALA A 101 9.92 -10.69 5.64
N LEU A 102 9.62 -11.95 5.97
CA LEU A 102 8.26 -12.51 5.82
C LEU A 102 7.26 -11.81 6.75
N GLY A 103 7.65 -11.55 8.00
CA GLY A 103 6.78 -10.87 8.98
C GLY A 103 6.46 -9.44 8.57
N VAL A 104 7.46 -8.66 8.16
CA VAL A 104 7.26 -7.27 7.72
C VAL A 104 6.49 -7.21 6.40
N GLY A 105 6.82 -8.07 5.44
CA GLY A 105 6.06 -8.19 4.20
C GLY A 105 4.61 -8.56 4.44
N GLY A 106 4.35 -9.55 5.29
CA GLY A 106 3.01 -9.96 5.70
C GLY A 106 2.21 -8.84 6.35
N LEU A 107 2.84 -8.03 7.21
CA LEU A 107 2.20 -6.87 7.84
C LEU A 107 1.78 -5.83 6.78
N LEU A 108 2.65 -5.51 5.82
CA LEU A 108 2.33 -4.58 4.74
C LEU A 108 1.17 -5.07 3.87
N TRP A 109 1.15 -6.36 3.55
CA TRP A 109 0.05 -6.94 2.78
C TRP A 109 -1.26 -6.92 3.55
N LEU A 110 -1.21 -7.25 4.85
CA LEU A 110 -2.39 -7.21 5.72
C LEU A 110 -2.98 -5.80 5.80
N THR A 111 -2.16 -4.77 5.95
CA THR A 111 -2.66 -3.39 5.97
C THR A 111 -3.37 -3.04 4.66
N GLN A 112 -2.86 -3.44 3.50
CA GLN A 112 -3.50 -3.17 2.21
C GLN A 112 -4.74 -4.03 1.95
N LEU A 113 -4.82 -5.24 2.49
CA LEU A 113 -6.06 -6.03 2.51
C LEU A 113 -7.16 -5.33 3.33
N VAL A 114 -6.80 -4.78 4.49
CA VAL A 114 -7.72 -4.00 5.31
C VAL A 114 -8.19 -2.76 4.56
N VAL A 115 -7.29 -2.03 3.90
CA VAL A 115 -7.65 -0.88 3.05
C VAL A 115 -8.62 -1.29 1.95
N ALA A 116 -8.32 -2.36 1.21
CA ALA A 116 -9.18 -2.86 0.13
C ALA A 116 -10.59 -3.23 0.63
N ALA A 117 -10.69 -3.93 1.77
CA ALA A 117 -11.96 -4.28 2.39
C ALA A 117 -12.76 -3.03 2.82
N CYS A 118 -12.08 -2.04 3.41
CA CYS A 118 -12.69 -0.78 3.81
C CYS A 118 -13.19 0.03 2.61
N LEU A 119 -12.41 0.08 1.52
CA LEU A 119 -12.80 0.76 0.28
C LEU A 119 -13.98 0.05 -0.40
N TYR A 120 -14.04 -1.27 -0.33
CA TYR A 120 -15.19 -2.02 -0.82
C TYR A 120 -16.47 -1.66 -0.05
N GLN A 121 -16.39 -1.51 1.26
CA GLN A 121 -17.52 -1.05 2.08
C GLN A 121 -17.88 0.42 1.80
N ALA A 122 -16.91 1.24 1.45
CA ALA A 122 -17.08 2.65 1.10
C ALA A 122 -17.28 2.88 -0.42
N ARG A 123 -17.72 1.85 -1.16
CA ARG A 123 -17.87 1.90 -2.63
C ARG A 123 -18.84 2.99 -3.13
N GLU A 124 -19.73 3.48 -2.29
CA GLU A 124 -20.64 4.60 -2.60
C GLU A 124 -19.86 5.87 -2.96
N LEU A 125 -18.65 6.07 -2.41
CA LEU A 125 -17.79 7.20 -2.76
C LEU A 125 -17.39 7.21 -4.24
N ARG A 126 -17.41 6.05 -4.91
CA ARG A 126 -17.11 5.93 -6.34
C ARG A 126 -18.10 6.68 -7.22
N THR A 127 -19.34 6.77 -6.77
CA THR A 127 -20.45 7.40 -7.52
C THR A 127 -20.66 8.87 -7.16
N MET A 128 -19.95 9.38 -6.14
CA MET A 128 -20.06 10.79 -5.78
C MET A 128 -19.51 11.70 -6.89
N PRO A 129 -20.18 12.81 -7.20
CA PRO A 129 -19.64 13.78 -8.14
C PRO A 129 -18.32 14.33 -7.63
N SER A 130 -17.34 14.47 -8.53
CA SER A 130 -16.09 15.18 -8.21
C SER A 130 -16.44 16.60 -7.79
N ALA A 131 -15.96 17.03 -6.61
CA ALA A 131 -16.19 18.38 -6.15
C ALA A 131 -15.77 19.37 -7.25
N PRO A 132 -16.60 20.37 -7.59
CA PRO A 132 -16.25 21.34 -8.61
C PRO A 132 -14.96 22.05 -8.20
N LEU A 133 -13.99 22.07 -9.11
CA LEU A 133 -12.76 22.84 -8.94
C LEU A 133 -13.19 24.29 -8.65
N ARG A 134 -13.04 24.74 -7.41
CA ARG A 134 -13.18 26.16 -7.10
C ARG A 134 -12.13 26.89 -7.94
N ARG A 135 -12.55 27.45 -9.05
CA ARG A 135 -11.77 28.46 -9.77
C ARG A 135 -11.62 29.63 -8.80
N ARG A 136 -10.40 29.83 -8.31
CA ARG A 136 -10.00 31.08 -7.71
C ARG A 136 -9.46 32.01 -8.79
#